data_7f59278fab06c317a31fe011fdb31e20
#
_entry.id   7f59278fab06c317a31fe011fdb31e20
#
_cell.length_a   1.000
_cell.length_b   1.000
_cell.length_c   1.000
_cell.angle_alpha   90.00
_cell.angle_beta   90.00
_cell.angle_gamma   90.00
#
_symmetry.space_group_name_H-M   'P 1'
#
loop_
_entity.id
_entity.type
_entity.pdbx_description
1 polymer ?
#
loop_
_entity_poly.entity_id
_entity_poly.type
_entity_poly.pdbx_seq_one_letter_code
_entity_poly.pdbx_strand_id
1 'polypeptide(L)'
;MAHPPEGWLNERMKPRNGRIPNRYAVALGGIGGIVFFGLIACTTTAPVSREADPAFARKVVTYPSRERPGTIIVDPGSHFLYLVQGGGQAIRYGVGVGSEGFGWSGVATVHSKQEWPDWYPPAEMLERKPELREHMTQLQSGLGMPGGPQNPIGARALYLWQGNKDTLYRIHGTNEPWTIGQNVSAGCIRLTNDNVTDLYDHVPIGTKVVVLPTATPTASTQ
;
A
#
# COMPACT_ATOMS: atom_id res chain seq x y z
N MET A 1 -26.39 39.58 -10.88
CA MET A 1 -25.61 40.15 -12.01
C MET A 1 -24.60 41.10 -11.42
N ALA A 2 -23.35 40.74 -11.29
CA ALA A 2 -22.22 41.64 -11.10
C ALA A 2 -20.97 40.89 -11.56
N HIS A 3 -20.34 41.40 -12.63
CA HIS A 3 -19.08 40.89 -13.17
C HIS A 3 -17.91 41.32 -12.28
N PRO A 4 -16.87 40.50 -12.10
CA PRO A 4 -15.59 40.93 -11.54
C PRO A 4 -14.76 41.65 -12.63
N PRO A 5 -13.88 42.62 -12.25
CA PRO A 5 -13.08 43.40 -13.20
C PRO A 5 -11.89 42.60 -13.74
N GLU A 6 -11.66 42.75 -15.04
CA GLU A 6 -10.46 42.31 -15.76
C GLU A 6 -9.26 43.17 -15.33
N GLY A 7 -8.10 42.53 -15.23
CA GLY A 7 -6.84 43.24 -15.24
C GLY A 7 -5.76 42.75 -14.29
N TRP A 8 -5.15 41.59 -14.55
CA TRP A 8 -3.78 41.31 -14.11
C TRP A 8 -3.11 40.36 -15.11
N LEU A 9 -2.72 40.92 -16.23
CA LEU A 9 -1.80 40.29 -17.17
C LEU A 9 -0.49 41.10 -17.20
N ASN A 10 0.62 40.41 -17.11
CA ASN A 10 1.95 40.79 -17.55
C ASN A 10 2.88 41.52 -16.56
N GLU A 11 3.62 40.73 -15.77
CA GLU A 11 5.01 41.07 -15.49
C GLU A 11 5.94 39.90 -15.83
N ARG A 12 6.68 40.12 -16.91
CA ARG A 12 7.71 39.19 -17.42
C ARG A 12 8.93 39.25 -16.50
N MET A 13 9.29 38.13 -15.88
CA MET A 13 10.60 37.99 -15.28
C MET A 13 11.67 37.81 -16.36
N LYS A 14 12.57 38.81 -16.48
CA LYS A 14 13.79 38.75 -17.30
C LYS A 14 14.82 37.83 -16.61
N PRO A 15 15.58 36.97 -17.34
CA PRO A 15 16.66 36.21 -16.78
C PRO A 15 17.87 37.14 -16.49
N ARG A 16 18.40 37.06 -15.25
CA ARG A 16 19.67 37.73 -14.87
C ARG A 16 20.84 36.88 -15.35
N ASN A 17 21.53 37.36 -16.37
CA ASN A 17 22.84 36.86 -16.76
C ASN A 17 23.90 37.26 -15.71
N GLY A 18 24.29 36.34 -14.86
CA GLY A 18 25.43 36.48 -13.98
C GLY A 18 26.68 35.81 -14.60
N ARG A 19 27.59 36.63 -15.10
CA ARG A 19 28.93 36.20 -15.53
C ARG A 19 29.76 35.80 -14.30
N ILE A 20 30.25 34.55 -14.28
CA ILE A 20 31.26 34.08 -13.30
C ILE A 20 32.64 34.42 -13.85
N PRO A 21 33.49 35.15 -13.14
CA PRO A 21 34.88 35.40 -13.57
C PRO A 21 35.76 34.17 -13.29
N ASN A 22 36.35 33.67 -14.36
CA ASN A 22 37.35 32.61 -14.35
C ASN A 22 38.72 33.23 -13.98
N ARG A 23 39.24 32.95 -12.78
CA ARG A 23 40.63 33.31 -12.38
C ARG A 23 41.20 32.15 -11.54
N TYR A 24 41.85 31.21 -12.21
CA TYR A 24 42.90 30.44 -11.56
C TYR A 24 44.15 30.45 -12.45
N ALA A 25 45.15 31.18 -11.99
CA ALA A 25 46.47 31.18 -12.53
C ALA A 25 47.20 29.89 -12.11
N VAL A 26 47.80 29.24 -13.10
CA VAL A 26 48.62 28.06 -12.91
C VAL A 26 50.00 28.50 -12.39
N ALA A 27 50.41 28.06 -11.20
CA ALA A 27 51.78 28.11 -10.75
C ALA A 27 52.40 26.70 -10.88
N LEU A 28 53.34 26.56 -11.77
CA LEU A 28 54.20 25.37 -11.90
C LEU A 28 55.22 25.37 -10.75
N GLY A 29 55.18 24.38 -9.89
CA GLY A 29 56.20 24.06 -8.89
C GLY A 29 56.21 22.55 -8.70
N GLY A 30 57.24 21.88 -9.25
CA GLY A 30 57.37 20.44 -9.14
C GLY A 30 57.90 20.03 -7.76
N ILE A 31 57.32 18.96 -7.19
CA ILE A 31 58.01 18.01 -6.28
C ILE A 31 57.15 16.72 -6.35
N GLY A 32 57.82 15.59 -6.58
CA GLY A 32 57.19 14.28 -6.72
C GLY A 32 56.47 13.84 -5.45
N GLY A 33 55.15 13.66 -5.58
CA GLY A 33 54.32 13.06 -4.58
C GLY A 33 53.59 11.88 -5.18
N ILE A 34 53.78 10.70 -4.61
CA ILE A 34 53.03 9.47 -4.96
C ILE A 34 51.55 9.74 -4.70
N VAL A 35 50.78 9.88 -5.77
CA VAL A 35 49.31 10.00 -5.67
C VAL A 35 48.75 8.62 -5.41
N PHE A 36 48.39 8.34 -4.18
CA PHE A 36 47.50 7.22 -3.83
C PHE A 36 46.11 7.52 -4.43
N PHE A 37 45.81 6.90 -5.55
CA PHE A 37 44.45 6.83 -6.07
C PHE A 37 43.63 5.95 -5.11
N GLY A 38 43.04 6.57 -4.11
CA GLY A 38 41.99 5.93 -3.31
C GLY A 38 40.78 5.68 -4.21
N LEU A 39 40.55 4.42 -4.57
CA LEU A 39 39.28 3.98 -5.17
C LEU A 39 38.15 4.26 -4.15
N ILE A 40 37.49 5.42 -4.27
CA ILE A 40 36.21 5.65 -3.61
C ILE A 40 35.24 4.70 -4.27
N ALA A 41 35.00 3.54 -3.66
CA ALA A 41 33.91 2.67 -4.01
C ALA A 41 32.61 3.44 -3.74
N CYS A 42 32.05 4.03 -4.80
CA CYS A 42 30.71 4.56 -4.78
C CYS A 42 29.77 3.36 -4.59
N THR A 43 29.39 3.08 -3.36
CA THR A 43 28.29 2.13 -3.08
C THR A 43 27.01 2.79 -3.57
N THR A 44 26.63 2.51 -4.81
CA THR A 44 25.30 2.82 -5.33
C THR A 44 24.33 1.96 -4.56
N THR A 45 23.68 2.51 -3.54
CA THR A 45 22.47 1.94 -2.95
C THR A 45 21.46 1.85 -4.07
N ALA A 46 21.10 0.62 -4.47
CA ALA A 46 20.04 0.40 -5.45
C ALA A 46 18.77 1.11 -4.95
N PRO A 47 18.03 1.82 -5.82
CA PRO A 47 16.79 2.45 -5.41
C PRO A 47 15.85 1.37 -4.88
N VAL A 48 15.29 1.60 -3.69
CA VAL A 48 14.26 0.73 -3.11
C VAL A 48 13.11 0.70 -4.11
N SER A 49 12.82 -0.47 -4.68
CA SER A 49 11.69 -0.65 -5.57
C SER A 49 10.40 -0.25 -4.84
N ARG A 50 9.65 0.67 -5.42
CA ARG A 50 8.31 1.04 -4.91
C ARG A 50 7.23 0.07 -5.42
N GLU A 51 7.62 -1.04 -5.99
CA GLU A 51 6.75 -2.11 -6.49
C GLU A 51 6.62 -3.23 -5.45
N ALA A 52 5.59 -4.06 -5.62
CA ALA A 52 5.44 -5.26 -4.83
C ALA A 52 6.54 -6.28 -5.18
N ASP A 53 7.00 -7.03 -4.17
CA ASP A 53 7.95 -8.12 -4.39
C ASP A 53 7.34 -9.18 -5.34
N PRO A 54 8.02 -9.56 -6.43
CA PRO A 54 7.56 -10.59 -7.38
C PRO A 54 7.23 -11.95 -6.75
N ALA A 55 7.78 -12.28 -5.58
CA ALA A 55 7.42 -13.48 -4.82
C ALA A 55 5.93 -13.53 -4.47
N PHE A 56 5.29 -12.37 -4.33
CA PHE A 56 3.86 -12.20 -4.03
C PHE A 56 3.00 -11.99 -5.28
N ALA A 57 3.53 -12.21 -6.47
CA ALA A 57 2.76 -12.09 -7.71
C ALA A 57 1.54 -13.03 -7.71
N ARG A 58 0.44 -12.54 -8.31
CA ARG A 58 -0.78 -13.32 -8.53
C ARG A 58 -0.50 -14.51 -9.43
N LYS A 59 -1.00 -15.70 -9.06
CA LYS A 59 -0.92 -16.91 -9.89
C LYS A 59 -1.96 -17.95 -9.50
N VAL A 60 -2.31 -18.82 -10.44
CA VAL A 60 -3.08 -20.03 -10.15
C VAL A 60 -2.15 -21.06 -9.50
N VAL A 61 -2.63 -21.68 -8.42
CA VAL A 61 -1.88 -22.68 -7.66
C VAL A 61 -2.75 -23.90 -7.36
N THR A 62 -2.14 -25.06 -7.16
CA THR A 62 -2.80 -26.22 -6.57
C THR A 62 -3.10 -25.89 -5.11
N TYR A 63 -4.38 -25.96 -4.74
CA TYR A 63 -4.85 -25.63 -3.40
C TYR A 63 -6.03 -26.52 -3.03
N PRO A 64 -5.76 -27.74 -2.53
CA PRO A 64 -6.81 -28.65 -2.08
C PRO A 64 -7.52 -28.04 -0.88
N SER A 65 -8.78 -27.68 -1.05
CA SER A 65 -9.61 -27.07 0.00
C SER A 65 -10.94 -27.79 0.12
N ARG A 66 -11.49 -27.83 1.35
CA ARG A 66 -12.87 -28.28 1.60
C ARG A 66 -13.90 -27.14 1.42
N GLU A 67 -13.42 -25.91 1.26
CA GLU A 67 -14.26 -24.75 1.00
C GLU A 67 -14.80 -24.79 -0.44
N ARG A 68 -16.00 -24.26 -0.62
CA ARG A 68 -16.65 -24.20 -1.95
C ARG A 68 -15.90 -23.23 -2.88
N PRO A 69 -15.91 -23.47 -4.19
CA PRO A 69 -15.47 -22.47 -5.16
C PRO A 69 -16.10 -21.10 -4.91
N GLY A 70 -15.35 -20.04 -5.09
CA GLY A 70 -15.74 -18.67 -4.78
C GLY A 70 -15.45 -18.24 -3.33
N THR A 71 -15.09 -19.15 -2.42
CA THR A 71 -14.67 -18.77 -1.06
C THR A 71 -13.31 -18.10 -1.09
N ILE A 72 -13.15 -17.03 -0.31
CA ILE A 72 -11.85 -16.40 -0.03
C ILE A 72 -11.26 -17.04 1.23
N ILE A 73 -10.01 -17.46 1.16
CA ILE A 73 -9.22 -17.90 2.33
C ILE A 73 -8.03 -16.96 2.46
N VAL A 74 -7.89 -16.32 3.61
CA VAL A 74 -6.71 -15.50 3.94
C VAL A 74 -5.83 -16.27 4.90
N ASP A 75 -4.58 -16.41 4.53
CA ASP A 75 -3.52 -16.97 5.39
C ASP A 75 -2.52 -15.85 5.74
N PRO A 76 -2.73 -15.19 6.90
CA PRO A 76 -1.85 -14.11 7.32
C PRO A 76 -0.41 -14.57 7.57
N GLY A 77 -0.23 -15.84 7.99
CA GLY A 77 1.08 -16.39 8.30
C GLY A 77 1.99 -16.53 7.06
N SER A 78 1.40 -16.82 5.91
CA SER A 78 2.12 -16.92 4.64
C SER A 78 2.06 -15.66 3.79
N HIS A 79 1.29 -14.63 4.19
CA HIS A 79 1.00 -13.42 3.45
C HIS A 79 0.34 -13.67 2.09
N PHE A 80 -0.61 -14.60 2.05
CA PHE A 80 -1.38 -14.90 0.87
C PHE A 80 -2.89 -14.93 1.12
N LEU A 81 -3.62 -14.54 0.09
CA LEU A 81 -5.06 -14.73 -0.04
C LEU A 81 -5.29 -15.70 -1.20
N TYR A 82 -6.24 -16.62 -1.01
CA TYR A 82 -6.62 -17.62 -1.99
C TYR A 82 -8.11 -17.46 -2.34
N LEU A 83 -8.41 -17.23 -3.60
CA LEU A 83 -9.77 -17.35 -4.13
C LEU A 83 -9.94 -18.78 -4.64
N VAL A 84 -10.67 -19.60 -3.91
CA VAL A 84 -10.88 -21.02 -4.20
C VAL A 84 -11.58 -21.19 -5.56
N GLN A 85 -11.00 -22.01 -6.41
CA GLN A 85 -11.56 -22.43 -7.69
C GLN A 85 -12.05 -23.87 -7.61
N GLY A 86 -12.70 -24.36 -8.66
CA GLY A 86 -12.97 -25.78 -8.79
C GLY A 86 -11.70 -26.61 -9.05
N GLY A 87 -11.80 -27.95 -8.90
CA GLY A 87 -10.72 -28.84 -9.29
C GLY A 87 -9.46 -28.81 -8.42
N GLY A 88 -9.55 -28.38 -7.17
CA GLY A 88 -8.41 -28.33 -6.25
C GLY A 88 -7.40 -27.20 -6.58
N GLN A 89 -7.86 -26.14 -7.17
CA GLN A 89 -7.07 -24.96 -7.53
C GLN A 89 -7.56 -23.71 -6.80
N ALA A 90 -6.71 -22.71 -6.71
CA ALA A 90 -7.06 -21.35 -6.28
C ALA A 90 -6.26 -20.30 -7.06
N ILE A 91 -6.83 -19.12 -7.20
CA ILE A 91 -6.05 -17.93 -7.54
C ILE A 91 -5.42 -17.42 -6.24
N ARG A 92 -4.10 -17.34 -6.20
CA ARG A 92 -3.34 -16.84 -5.07
C ARG A 92 -2.91 -15.40 -5.31
N TYR A 93 -3.15 -14.54 -4.32
CA TYR A 93 -2.76 -13.14 -4.29
C TYR A 93 -1.83 -12.90 -3.10
N GLY A 94 -0.73 -12.17 -3.29
CA GLY A 94 0.07 -11.68 -2.19
C GLY A 94 -0.67 -10.59 -1.41
N VAL A 95 -0.54 -10.61 -0.07
CA VAL A 95 -1.19 -9.65 0.82
C VAL A 95 -0.24 -9.05 1.85
N GLY A 96 -0.50 -7.78 2.22
CA GLY A 96 -0.02 -7.22 3.47
C GLY A 96 -1.10 -7.38 4.53
N VAL A 97 -0.71 -7.64 5.77
CA VAL A 97 -1.64 -7.97 6.87
C VAL A 97 -1.42 -7.12 8.11
N GLY A 98 -2.25 -7.30 9.13
CA GLY A 98 -2.16 -6.61 10.41
C GLY A 98 -0.83 -6.88 11.12
N SER A 99 -0.27 -5.83 11.73
CA SER A 99 0.85 -5.96 12.66
C SER A 99 0.47 -6.85 13.84
N GLU A 100 1.46 -7.33 14.58
CA GLU A 100 1.24 -8.15 15.77
C GLU A 100 0.26 -7.47 16.75
N GLY A 101 -0.73 -8.23 17.24
CA GLY A 101 -1.80 -7.72 18.10
C GLY A 101 -2.98 -7.07 17.37
N PHE A 102 -2.90 -6.84 16.06
CA PHE A 102 -3.99 -6.29 15.23
C PHE A 102 -4.61 -7.32 14.30
N GLY A 103 -4.14 -8.57 14.34
CA GLY A 103 -4.67 -9.65 13.51
C GLY A 103 -6.06 -10.10 13.97
N TRP A 104 -6.89 -10.47 13.01
CA TRP A 104 -8.18 -11.12 13.24
C TRP A 104 -8.21 -12.47 12.53
N SER A 105 -8.88 -13.45 13.13
CA SER A 105 -9.15 -14.73 12.51
C SER A 105 -10.62 -15.11 12.68
N GLY A 106 -11.17 -15.89 11.75
CA GLY A 106 -12.55 -16.33 11.80
C GLY A 106 -13.21 -16.35 10.43
N VAL A 107 -14.55 -16.35 10.45
CA VAL A 107 -15.37 -16.38 9.24
C VAL A 107 -16.19 -15.10 9.14
N ALA A 108 -16.16 -14.47 7.98
CA ALA A 108 -16.95 -13.30 7.63
C ALA A 108 -17.61 -13.47 6.26
N THR A 109 -18.37 -12.49 5.84
CA THR A 109 -18.93 -12.37 4.49
C THR A 109 -18.59 -11.00 3.91
N VAL A 110 -18.41 -10.91 2.60
CA VAL A 110 -18.36 -9.65 1.88
C VAL A 110 -19.75 -9.03 1.93
N HIS A 111 -19.93 -7.98 2.72
CA HIS A 111 -21.22 -7.32 2.89
C HIS A 111 -21.46 -6.23 1.84
N SER A 112 -20.44 -5.46 1.53
CA SER A 112 -20.47 -4.41 0.50
C SER A 112 -19.12 -4.25 -0.17
N LYS A 113 -19.15 -3.58 -1.32
CA LYS A 113 -17.97 -3.36 -2.18
C LYS A 113 -17.99 -1.91 -2.65
N GLN A 114 -16.83 -1.27 -2.71
CA GLN A 114 -16.68 0.11 -3.21
C GLN A 114 -15.47 0.24 -4.13
N GLU A 115 -15.65 1.07 -5.15
CA GLU A 115 -14.58 1.52 -6.05
C GLU A 115 -14.06 2.87 -5.58
N TRP A 116 -12.74 3.01 -5.49
CA TRP A 116 -12.08 4.23 -5.04
C TRP A 116 -12.75 4.85 -3.81
N PRO A 117 -12.90 4.08 -2.70
CA PRO A 117 -13.61 4.56 -1.52
C PRO A 117 -12.88 5.71 -0.85
N ASP A 118 -13.65 6.60 -0.22
CA ASP A 118 -13.09 7.55 0.72
C ASP A 118 -12.49 6.82 1.93
N TRP A 119 -11.41 7.35 2.47
CA TRP A 119 -10.77 6.79 3.64
C TRP A 119 -10.95 7.70 4.87
N TYR A 120 -11.49 7.11 5.92
CA TYR A 120 -11.66 7.75 7.22
C TYR A 120 -10.76 7.03 8.23
N PRO A 121 -9.60 7.63 8.60
CA PRO A 121 -8.69 7.00 9.54
C PRO A 121 -9.30 6.90 10.95
N PRO A 122 -9.00 5.82 11.69
CA PRO A 122 -9.34 5.75 13.11
C PRO A 122 -8.72 6.91 13.89
N ALA A 123 -9.42 7.39 14.94
CA ALA A 123 -8.96 8.52 15.77
C ALA A 123 -7.56 8.26 16.35
N GLU A 124 -7.31 7.05 16.83
CA GLU A 124 -6.03 6.63 17.39
C GLU A 124 -4.88 6.67 16.36
N MET A 125 -5.21 6.51 15.08
CA MET A 125 -4.21 6.66 14.00
C MET A 125 -3.85 8.13 13.81
N LEU A 126 -4.81 9.05 13.89
CA LEU A 126 -4.58 10.49 13.83
C LEU A 126 -3.84 11.05 15.04
N GLU A 127 -3.93 10.39 16.19
CA GLU A 127 -3.13 10.70 17.37
C GLU A 127 -1.67 10.29 17.20
N ARG A 128 -1.44 9.09 16.63
CA ARG A 128 -0.09 8.55 16.40
C ARG A 128 0.61 9.17 15.19
N LYS A 129 -0.15 9.65 14.20
CA LYS A 129 0.32 10.21 12.93
C LYS A 129 -0.42 11.51 12.63
N PRO A 130 -0.18 12.59 13.38
CA PRO A 130 -0.90 13.86 13.22
C PRO A 130 -0.69 14.51 11.85
N GLU A 131 0.44 14.21 11.20
CA GLU A 131 0.77 14.68 9.84
C GLU A 131 -0.25 14.22 8.78
N LEU A 132 -0.98 13.14 9.02
CA LEU A 132 -2.04 12.69 8.10
C LEU A 132 -3.14 13.74 7.92
N ARG A 133 -3.37 14.62 8.92
CA ARG A 133 -4.41 15.66 8.87
C ARG A 133 -4.16 16.68 7.74
N GLU A 134 -2.91 16.89 7.36
CA GLU A 134 -2.53 17.82 6.28
C GLU A 134 -3.02 17.34 4.90
N HIS A 135 -3.26 16.03 4.77
CA HIS A 135 -3.74 15.40 3.53
C HIS A 135 -5.24 15.12 3.54
N MET A 136 -5.96 15.57 4.57
CA MET A 136 -7.38 15.32 4.74
C MET A 136 -8.24 16.53 4.43
N THR A 137 -9.47 16.26 4.07
CA THR A 137 -10.50 17.26 3.85
C THR A 137 -11.81 16.86 4.52
N GLN A 138 -12.72 17.82 4.67
CA GLN A 138 -14.07 17.53 5.16
C GLN A 138 -14.85 16.84 4.06
N LEU A 139 -15.21 15.58 4.31
CA LEU A 139 -16.05 14.74 3.44
C LEU A 139 -17.44 14.56 4.09
N GLN A 140 -18.32 13.83 3.41
CA GLN A 140 -19.68 13.61 3.90
C GLN A 140 -19.74 12.95 5.28
N SER A 141 -18.86 12.00 5.57
CA SER A 141 -18.83 11.24 6.83
C SER A 141 -17.80 11.75 7.83
N GLY A 142 -17.17 12.90 7.59
CA GLY A 142 -16.20 13.51 8.49
C GLY A 142 -14.87 13.86 7.82
N LEU A 143 -13.84 14.08 8.64
CA LEU A 143 -12.49 14.34 8.16
C LEU A 143 -11.89 13.08 7.57
N GLY A 144 -11.51 13.11 6.28
CA GLY A 144 -11.01 11.96 5.56
C GLY A 144 -10.21 12.32 4.32
N MET A 145 -9.74 11.30 3.62
CA MET A 145 -9.06 11.44 2.34
C MET A 145 -9.98 10.92 1.23
N PRO A 146 -10.27 11.72 0.18
CA PRO A 146 -11.11 11.31 -0.92
C PRO A 146 -10.51 10.11 -1.67
N GLY A 147 -11.35 9.31 -2.30
CA GLY A 147 -10.93 8.20 -3.14
C GLY A 147 -10.00 8.64 -4.26
N GLY A 148 -8.96 7.85 -4.54
CA GLY A 148 -7.98 8.19 -5.58
C GLY A 148 -6.63 7.49 -5.41
N PRO A 149 -5.68 7.69 -6.35
CA PRO A 149 -4.39 6.98 -6.37
C PRO A 149 -3.51 7.22 -5.14
N GLN A 150 -3.69 8.34 -4.44
CA GLN A 150 -2.94 8.67 -3.22
C GLN A 150 -3.60 8.15 -1.94
N ASN A 151 -4.82 7.63 -2.04
CA ASN A 151 -5.57 7.13 -0.90
C ASN A 151 -5.02 5.78 -0.43
N PRO A 152 -4.72 5.61 0.87
CA PRO A 152 -4.15 4.36 1.41
C PRO A 152 -5.01 3.12 1.24
N ILE A 153 -6.33 3.28 1.05
CA ILE A 153 -7.25 2.16 0.86
C ILE A 153 -7.29 1.68 -0.61
N GLY A 154 -6.68 2.45 -1.53
CA GLY A 154 -6.47 2.08 -2.92
C GLY A 154 -7.74 2.02 -3.78
N ALA A 155 -7.63 1.25 -4.88
CA ALA A 155 -8.61 1.27 -5.96
C ALA A 155 -9.95 0.61 -5.61
N ARG A 156 -9.99 -0.37 -4.71
CA ARG A 156 -11.18 -1.16 -4.34
C ARG A 156 -11.14 -1.52 -2.87
N ALA A 157 -12.34 -1.65 -2.26
CA ALA A 157 -12.51 -2.23 -0.92
C ALA A 157 -13.69 -3.18 -0.86
N LEU A 158 -13.49 -4.31 -0.16
CA LEU A 158 -14.49 -5.29 0.21
C LEU A 158 -14.66 -5.23 1.73
N TYR A 159 -15.87 -4.92 2.19
CA TYR A 159 -16.21 -4.72 3.61
C TYR A 159 -16.69 -6.03 4.21
N LEU A 160 -16.06 -6.46 5.31
CA LEU A 160 -16.29 -7.77 5.92
C LEU A 160 -17.20 -7.68 7.15
N TRP A 161 -18.24 -8.50 7.17
CA TRP A 161 -19.20 -8.56 8.27
C TRP A 161 -19.32 -9.97 8.83
N GLN A 162 -19.62 -10.07 10.13
CA GLN A 162 -20.03 -11.29 10.80
C GLN A 162 -21.49 -11.18 11.22
N GLY A 163 -22.36 -11.90 10.53
CA GLY A 163 -23.80 -11.70 10.67
C GLY A 163 -24.17 -10.24 10.40
N ASN A 164 -24.77 -9.56 11.36
CA ASN A 164 -25.20 -8.15 11.26
C ASN A 164 -24.16 -7.16 11.83
N LYS A 165 -22.94 -7.61 12.15
CA LYS A 165 -21.92 -6.78 12.76
C LYS A 165 -20.80 -6.50 11.77
N ASP A 166 -20.51 -5.21 11.55
CA ASP A 166 -19.31 -4.79 10.83
C ASP A 166 -18.07 -5.19 11.65
N THR A 167 -17.17 -5.95 11.03
CA THR A 167 -15.91 -6.38 11.68
C THR A 167 -14.88 -5.27 11.76
N LEU A 168 -15.10 -4.15 11.03
CA LEU A 168 -14.14 -3.08 10.77
C LEU A 168 -12.92 -3.54 9.95
N TYR A 169 -12.83 -4.81 9.57
CA TYR A 169 -11.81 -5.33 8.66
C TYR A 169 -12.26 -5.22 7.22
N ARG A 170 -11.28 -4.95 6.36
CA ARG A 170 -11.47 -4.77 4.92
C ARG A 170 -10.41 -5.56 4.15
N ILE A 171 -10.77 -6.02 2.96
CA ILE A 171 -9.83 -6.41 1.92
C ILE A 171 -9.79 -5.23 0.95
N HIS A 172 -8.61 -4.61 0.73
CA HIS A 172 -8.53 -3.38 -0.03
C HIS A 172 -7.21 -3.23 -0.81
N GLY A 173 -7.15 -2.29 -1.73
CA GLY A 173 -5.95 -1.91 -2.44
C GLY A 173 -4.94 -1.17 -1.55
N THR A 174 -3.91 -0.63 -2.16
CA THR A 174 -2.94 0.23 -1.47
C THR A 174 -2.21 1.15 -2.44
N ASN A 175 -1.83 2.33 -1.96
CA ASN A 175 -0.87 3.21 -2.62
C ASN A 175 0.59 2.87 -2.25
N GLU A 176 0.80 1.84 -1.41
CA GLU A 176 2.10 1.37 -0.92
C GLU A 176 2.33 -0.11 -1.30
N PRO A 177 2.45 -0.46 -2.61
CA PRO A 177 2.54 -1.86 -3.07
C PRO A 177 3.74 -2.61 -2.51
N TRP A 178 4.83 -1.93 -2.11
CA TRP A 178 6.00 -2.53 -1.45
C TRP A 178 5.70 -3.12 -0.07
N THR A 179 4.53 -2.84 0.52
CA THR A 179 4.10 -3.39 1.82
C THR A 179 3.43 -4.76 1.70
N ILE A 180 3.24 -5.28 0.49
CA ILE A 180 2.75 -6.64 0.28
C ILE A 180 3.81 -7.63 0.75
N GLY A 181 3.39 -8.63 1.52
CA GLY A 181 4.29 -9.57 2.20
C GLY A 181 4.73 -9.11 3.59
N GLN A 182 4.17 -8.02 4.13
CA GLN A 182 4.58 -7.44 5.42
C GLN A 182 3.42 -7.34 6.41
N ASN A 183 3.75 -7.27 7.70
CA ASN A 183 2.83 -7.03 8.82
C ASN A 183 2.80 -5.54 9.15
N VAL A 184 1.99 -4.75 8.43
CA VAL A 184 2.06 -3.27 8.50
C VAL A 184 0.72 -2.58 8.71
N SER A 185 -0.39 -3.32 8.62
CA SER A 185 -1.72 -2.71 8.73
C SER A 185 -2.24 -2.70 10.18
N ALA A 186 -3.32 -1.96 10.42
CA ALA A 186 -4.10 -2.02 11.66
C ALA A 186 -5.15 -3.15 11.62
N GLY A 187 -4.87 -4.25 10.89
CA GLY A 187 -5.71 -5.45 10.81
C GLY A 187 -6.31 -5.72 9.43
N CYS A 188 -6.45 -4.71 8.57
CA CYS A 188 -6.96 -4.89 7.22
C CYS A 188 -6.00 -5.69 6.33
N ILE A 189 -6.55 -6.31 5.29
CA ILE A 189 -5.82 -7.14 4.32
C ILE A 189 -5.59 -6.28 3.08
N ARG A 190 -4.32 -5.98 2.80
CA ARG A 190 -3.89 -5.13 1.68
C ARG A 190 -3.50 -5.98 0.47
N LEU A 191 -3.93 -5.58 -0.71
CA LEU A 191 -3.46 -6.09 -2.00
C LEU A 191 -2.88 -4.93 -2.83
N THR A 192 -2.12 -5.25 -3.88
CA THR A 192 -1.86 -4.24 -4.91
C THR A 192 -3.18 -3.79 -5.56
N ASN A 193 -3.23 -2.59 -6.14
CA ASN A 193 -4.45 -2.09 -6.79
C ASN A 193 -4.93 -2.99 -7.93
N ASP A 194 -4.03 -3.56 -8.71
CA ASP A 194 -4.37 -4.49 -9.79
C ASP A 194 -4.97 -5.79 -9.25
N ASN A 195 -4.39 -6.33 -8.17
CA ASN A 195 -4.85 -7.57 -7.56
C ASN A 195 -6.20 -7.41 -6.86
N VAL A 196 -6.44 -6.30 -6.17
CA VAL A 196 -7.73 -6.07 -5.54
C VAL A 196 -8.82 -5.79 -6.57
N THR A 197 -8.50 -5.16 -7.70
CA THR A 197 -9.44 -4.95 -8.80
C THR A 197 -9.85 -6.30 -9.41
N ASP A 198 -8.89 -7.17 -9.70
CA ASP A 198 -9.16 -8.52 -10.18
C ASP A 198 -10.01 -9.33 -9.18
N LEU A 199 -9.66 -9.32 -7.90
CA LEU A 199 -10.44 -10.00 -6.86
C LEU A 199 -11.86 -9.43 -6.75
N TYR A 200 -11.99 -8.11 -6.79
CA TYR A 200 -13.27 -7.39 -6.73
C TYR A 200 -14.21 -7.83 -7.86
N ASP A 201 -13.72 -7.96 -9.08
CA ASP A 201 -14.52 -8.35 -10.24
C ASP A 201 -15.03 -9.80 -10.15
N HIS A 202 -14.25 -10.69 -9.52
CA HIS A 202 -14.60 -12.11 -9.37
C HIS A 202 -15.47 -12.43 -8.15
N VAL A 203 -15.58 -11.51 -7.18
CA VAL A 203 -16.17 -11.79 -5.86
C VAL A 203 -17.50 -11.05 -5.69
N PRO A 204 -18.65 -11.75 -5.67
CA PRO A 204 -19.94 -11.12 -5.38
C PRO A 204 -20.11 -10.78 -3.90
N ILE A 205 -21.08 -9.89 -3.61
CA ILE A 205 -21.59 -9.67 -2.25
C ILE A 205 -22.14 -10.99 -1.70
N GLY A 206 -21.95 -11.26 -0.42
CA GLY A 206 -22.30 -12.53 0.21
C GLY A 206 -21.21 -13.59 0.17
N THR A 207 -20.09 -13.34 -0.53
CA THR A 207 -18.95 -14.26 -0.57
C THR A 207 -18.40 -14.53 0.84
N LYS A 208 -18.23 -15.83 1.15
CA LYS A 208 -17.59 -16.29 2.40
C LYS A 208 -16.12 -15.94 2.39
N VAL A 209 -15.65 -15.40 3.52
CA VAL A 209 -14.23 -15.11 3.80
C VAL A 209 -13.80 -15.85 5.06
N VAL A 210 -12.78 -16.67 4.93
CA VAL A 210 -12.15 -17.38 6.05
C VAL A 210 -10.77 -16.77 6.27
N VAL A 211 -10.54 -16.21 7.45
CA VAL A 211 -9.22 -15.72 7.84
C VAL A 211 -8.62 -16.72 8.84
N LEU A 212 -7.52 -17.35 8.45
CA LEU A 212 -6.84 -18.36 9.29
C LEU A 212 -6.16 -17.68 10.48
N PRO A 213 -6.05 -18.38 11.63
CA PRO A 213 -5.27 -17.87 12.73
C PRO A 213 -3.79 -17.81 12.34
N THR A 214 -3.12 -16.74 12.74
CA THR A 214 -1.65 -16.69 12.68
C THR A 214 -1.14 -17.70 13.69
N ALA A 215 -0.33 -18.66 13.24
CA ALA A 215 0.28 -19.63 14.16
C ALA A 215 1.11 -18.85 15.18
N THR A 216 0.69 -18.84 16.44
CA THR A 216 1.55 -18.35 17.53
C THR A 216 2.74 -19.29 17.60
N PRO A 217 4.00 -18.81 17.56
CA PRO A 217 5.15 -19.69 17.81
C PRO A 217 4.93 -20.35 19.17
N THR A 218 4.70 -21.64 19.15
CA THR A 218 4.73 -22.42 20.40
C THR A 218 6.13 -22.27 20.96
N ALA A 219 6.27 -21.55 22.08
CA ALA A 219 7.52 -21.52 22.84
C ALA A 219 7.87 -22.99 23.11
N SER A 220 8.87 -23.51 22.42
CA SER A 220 9.46 -24.82 22.74
C SER A 220 10.10 -24.67 24.12
N THR A 221 9.41 -25.19 25.13
CA THR A 221 9.99 -25.43 26.46
C THR A 221 11.11 -26.44 26.28
N GLN A 222 12.34 -25.97 26.37
CA GLN A 222 13.51 -26.82 26.62
C GLN A 222 13.60 -27.16 28.08
#